data_f4f1d270babc2b002823644a06e497b3
#
_entry.id   f4f1d270babc2b002823644a06e497b3
#
_cell.length_a   1.000
_cell.length_b   1.000
_cell.length_c   1.000
_cell.angle_alpha   90.00
_cell.angle_beta   90.00
_cell.angle_gamma   90.00
#
_symmetry.space_group_name_H-M   'P 1'
#
loop_
_entity.id
_entity.type
_entity.pdbx_description
1 polymer ?
#
loop_
_entity_poly.entity_id
_entity_poly.type
_entity_poly.pdbx_seq_one_letter_code
_entity_poly.pdbx_strand_id
1 'polypeptide(L)'
;MEKKLKALEARIGYEFKNRNLLILALTHSSYANEKKLGKVGCNERLEFLGDAVLELISSDFLYKKYTQIPEGELTKKRASLVCEPSLAYCARDFGLPQYLLLGKGEDMTGGRNRDSIVSDATEALLGAIYLDGGFASAKEFVLKFILNDLENKQLFYDSKTILQEIVQEKGTHLVEYRLMKEEGPDHNKSFTVDVLVSGDVMGTGVGHTKKAAEQEAAYQAIRKMKH
;
A
#
# COMPACT_ATOMS: atom_id res chain seq x y z
N MET A 1 7.74 20.51 13.63
CA MET A 1 7.15 20.19 12.32
C MET A 1 8.18 20.22 11.21
N GLU A 2 8.92 21.29 11.02
CA GLU A 2 9.88 21.45 9.91
C GLU A 2 10.95 20.34 9.83
N LYS A 3 11.57 19.95 10.96
CA LYS A 3 12.54 18.85 11.01
C LYS A 3 11.94 17.51 10.54
N LYS A 4 10.67 17.26 10.83
CA LYS A 4 9.97 16.05 10.37
C LYS A 4 9.73 16.08 8.86
N LEU A 5 9.30 17.22 8.31
CA LEU A 5 9.08 17.36 6.87
C LEU A 5 10.37 17.17 6.08
N LYS A 6 11.48 17.80 6.51
CA LYS A 6 12.81 17.57 5.90
C LYS A 6 13.26 16.10 5.96
N ALA A 7 12.94 15.40 7.04
CA ALA A 7 13.24 13.97 7.14
C ALA A 7 12.44 13.13 6.14
N LEU A 8 11.18 13.48 5.88
CA LEU A 8 10.37 12.83 4.84
C LEU A 8 10.90 13.15 3.45
N GLU A 9 11.18 14.44 3.15
CA GLU A 9 11.78 14.87 1.88
C GLU A 9 13.06 14.10 1.56
N ALA A 10 13.94 13.93 2.55
CA ALA A 10 15.17 13.15 2.38
C ALA A 10 14.91 11.66 2.10
N ARG A 11 13.88 11.05 2.71
CA ARG A 11 13.51 9.65 2.49
C ARG A 11 12.95 9.41 1.10
N ILE A 12 12.05 10.29 0.66
CA ILE A 12 11.44 10.17 -0.67
C ILE A 12 12.39 10.64 -1.78
N GLY A 13 13.43 11.41 -1.45
CA GLY A 13 14.39 11.97 -2.41
C GLY A 13 13.82 13.12 -3.22
N TYR A 14 12.81 13.83 -2.68
CA TYR A 14 12.18 14.98 -3.31
C TYR A 14 12.05 16.14 -2.32
N GLU A 15 12.59 17.30 -2.66
CA GLU A 15 12.50 18.54 -1.87
C GLU A 15 11.42 19.44 -2.48
N PHE A 16 10.39 19.78 -1.69
CA PHE A 16 9.28 20.61 -2.13
C PHE A 16 9.67 22.09 -2.22
N LYS A 17 9.38 22.70 -3.37
CA LYS A 17 9.45 24.16 -3.57
C LYS A 17 8.35 24.83 -2.74
N ASN A 18 7.14 24.26 -2.78
CA ASN A 18 6.00 24.69 -1.97
C ASN A 18 5.67 23.65 -0.90
N ARG A 19 6.22 23.81 0.30
CA ARG A 19 5.99 22.92 1.44
C ARG A 19 4.53 22.84 1.91
N ASN A 20 3.70 23.82 1.55
CA ASN A 20 2.28 23.73 1.89
C ASN A 20 1.60 22.55 1.16
N LEU A 21 2.06 22.18 -0.03
CA LEU A 21 1.57 20.99 -0.73
C LEU A 21 1.90 19.72 0.05
N LEU A 22 3.13 19.59 0.58
CA LEU A 22 3.50 18.45 1.42
C LEU A 22 2.67 18.40 2.70
N ILE A 23 2.50 19.53 3.39
CA ILE A 23 1.68 19.59 4.61
C ILE A 23 0.24 19.18 4.29
N LEU A 24 -0.33 19.68 3.20
CA LEU A 24 -1.70 19.36 2.78
C LEU A 24 -1.83 17.86 2.46
N ALA A 25 -0.87 17.26 1.74
CA ALA A 25 -0.86 15.83 1.44
C ALA A 25 -0.83 14.95 2.70
N LEU A 26 -0.18 15.42 3.77
CA LEU A 26 -0.11 14.71 5.05
C LEU A 26 -1.31 14.97 5.96
N THR A 27 -2.22 15.89 5.60
CA THR A 27 -3.34 16.33 6.44
C THR A 27 -4.58 15.49 6.15
N HIS A 28 -4.88 14.53 7.02
CA HIS A 28 -6.11 13.75 6.96
C HIS A 28 -7.33 14.60 7.35
N SER A 29 -8.51 14.25 6.86
CA SER A 29 -9.78 14.96 7.12
C SER A 29 -10.11 15.07 8.61
N SER A 30 -9.78 14.09 9.43
CA SER A 30 -9.96 14.15 10.88
C SER A 30 -9.16 15.27 11.55
N TYR A 31 -7.92 15.51 11.09
CA TYR A 31 -7.11 16.62 11.57
C TYR A 31 -7.64 17.97 11.09
N ALA A 32 -8.01 18.05 9.81
CA ALA A 32 -8.59 19.25 9.24
C ALA A 32 -9.87 19.67 9.98
N ASN A 33 -10.74 18.70 10.33
CA ASN A 33 -11.94 18.91 11.10
C ASN A 33 -11.64 19.41 12.52
N GLU A 34 -10.70 18.76 13.24
CA GLU A 34 -10.29 19.17 14.58
C GLU A 34 -9.71 20.60 14.59
N LYS A 35 -8.92 20.94 13.56
CA LYS A 35 -8.29 22.27 13.42
C LYS A 35 -9.15 23.30 12.71
N LYS A 36 -10.37 22.93 12.28
CA LYS A 36 -11.31 23.84 11.57
C LYS A 36 -10.69 24.44 10.30
N LEU A 37 -9.93 23.67 9.53
CA LEU A 37 -9.24 24.13 8.32
C LEU A 37 -10.17 24.26 7.10
N GLY A 38 -11.46 23.96 7.25
CA GLY A 38 -12.45 24.00 6.19
C GLY A 38 -12.45 22.75 5.31
N LYS A 39 -13.42 22.67 4.39
CA LYS A 39 -13.70 21.48 3.57
C LYS A 39 -12.56 21.07 2.62
N VAL A 40 -11.69 22.01 2.25
CA VAL A 40 -10.57 21.78 1.33
C VAL A 40 -9.21 21.78 2.04
N GLY A 41 -9.21 21.77 3.37
CA GLY A 41 -8.00 21.80 4.19
C GLY A 41 -7.43 20.42 4.50
N CYS A 42 -7.85 19.37 3.78
CA CYS A 42 -7.37 17.99 3.89
C CYS A 42 -6.82 17.48 2.55
N ASN A 43 -6.28 16.29 2.57
CA ASN A 43 -5.57 15.67 1.46
C ASN A 43 -6.47 15.12 0.33
N GLU A 44 -7.78 14.99 0.51
CA GLU A 44 -8.71 14.34 -0.44
C GLU A 44 -8.62 14.87 -1.88
N ARG A 45 -8.40 16.18 -2.06
CA ARG A 45 -8.25 16.75 -3.42
C ARG A 45 -6.91 16.41 -4.07
N LEU A 46 -5.86 16.26 -3.26
CA LEU A 46 -4.55 15.81 -3.75
C LEU A 46 -4.55 14.30 -4.03
N GLU A 47 -5.25 13.52 -3.22
CA GLU A 47 -5.54 12.10 -3.43
C GLU A 47 -6.21 11.88 -4.79
N PHE A 48 -7.35 12.56 -5.05
CA PHE A 48 -8.06 12.50 -6.33
C PHE A 48 -7.13 12.77 -7.54
N LEU A 49 -6.25 13.77 -7.43
CA LEU A 49 -5.29 14.08 -8.50
C LEU A 49 -4.18 13.03 -8.58
N GLY A 50 -3.70 12.59 -7.43
CA GLY A 50 -2.62 11.61 -7.32
C GLY A 50 -3.01 10.24 -7.88
N ASP A 51 -4.23 9.78 -7.62
CA ASP A 51 -4.81 8.57 -8.21
C ASP A 51 -4.73 8.62 -9.75
N ALA A 52 -5.23 9.67 -10.37
CA ALA A 52 -5.17 9.84 -11.83
C ALA A 52 -3.72 9.84 -12.38
N VAL A 53 -2.77 10.47 -11.66
CA VAL A 53 -1.35 10.50 -12.03
C VAL A 53 -0.73 9.11 -11.88
N LEU A 54 -1.05 8.39 -10.79
CA LEU A 54 -0.58 7.04 -10.52
C LEU A 54 -1.06 6.07 -11.60
N GLU A 55 -2.35 6.12 -11.95
CA GLU A 55 -2.95 5.30 -12.99
C GLU A 55 -2.27 5.52 -14.35
N LEU A 56 -2.02 6.78 -14.73
CA LEU A 56 -1.33 7.11 -15.98
C LEU A 56 0.11 6.58 -16.01
N ILE A 57 0.88 6.81 -14.94
CA ILE A 57 2.28 6.39 -14.87
C ILE A 57 2.38 4.87 -14.88
N SER A 58 1.53 4.20 -14.11
CA SER A 58 1.50 2.74 -14.02
C SER A 58 1.11 2.10 -15.36
N SER A 59 0.15 2.69 -16.05
CA SER A 59 -0.28 2.24 -17.39
C SER A 59 0.84 2.42 -18.43
N ASP A 60 1.50 3.59 -18.47
CA ASP A 60 2.64 3.85 -19.37
C ASP A 60 3.77 2.85 -19.13
N PHE A 61 4.08 2.59 -17.87
CA PHE A 61 5.12 1.65 -17.47
C PHE A 61 4.79 0.21 -17.90
N LEU A 62 3.58 -0.28 -17.57
CA LEU A 62 3.17 -1.65 -17.89
C LEU A 62 3.06 -1.88 -19.38
N TYR A 63 2.50 -0.92 -20.12
CA TYR A 63 2.40 -0.98 -21.59
C TYR A 63 3.77 -1.13 -22.27
N LYS A 64 4.77 -0.38 -21.79
CA LYS A 64 6.15 -0.45 -22.32
C LYS A 64 6.89 -1.71 -21.90
N LYS A 65 6.65 -2.18 -20.67
CA LYS A 65 7.34 -3.36 -20.12
C LYS A 65 6.80 -4.67 -20.68
N TYR A 66 5.48 -4.76 -20.88
CA TYR A 66 4.80 -6.00 -21.25
C TYR A 66 4.16 -5.90 -22.65
N THR A 67 4.99 -5.97 -23.68
CA THR A 67 4.57 -5.74 -25.09
C THR A 67 3.75 -6.87 -25.68
N GLN A 68 3.69 -8.06 -25.04
CA GLN A 68 3.07 -9.27 -25.60
C GLN A 68 1.85 -9.75 -24.82
N ILE A 69 1.42 -9.04 -23.77
CA ILE A 69 0.23 -9.43 -23.00
C ILE A 69 -0.99 -8.59 -23.39
N PRO A 70 -2.20 -9.20 -23.41
CA PRO A 70 -3.41 -8.49 -23.77
C PRO A 70 -3.85 -7.47 -22.71
N GLU A 71 -4.72 -6.53 -23.12
CA GLU A 71 -5.21 -5.42 -22.30
C GLU A 71 -5.78 -5.90 -20.95
N GLY A 72 -6.60 -6.96 -20.94
CA GLY A 72 -7.20 -7.47 -19.71
C GLY A 72 -6.17 -7.92 -18.66
N GLU A 73 -5.01 -8.43 -19.10
CA GLU A 73 -3.91 -8.79 -18.19
C GLU A 73 -3.15 -7.55 -17.71
N LEU A 74 -2.95 -6.55 -18.58
CA LEU A 74 -2.36 -5.26 -18.18
C LEU A 74 -3.22 -4.58 -17.10
N THR A 75 -4.55 -4.58 -17.29
CA THR A 75 -5.50 -4.02 -16.34
C THR A 75 -5.46 -4.75 -14.99
N LYS A 76 -5.42 -6.09 -14.97
CA LYS A 76 -5.26 -6.86 -13.74
C LYS A 76 -3.95 -6.57 -13.02
N LYS A 77 -2.83 -6.51 -13.78
CA LYS A 77 -1.52 -6.17 -13.21
C LYS A 77 -1.52 -4.77 -12.61
N ARG A 78 -2.08 -3.77 -13.32
CA ARG A 78 -2.19 -2.42 -12.78
C ARG A 78 -2.98 -2.42 -11.48
N ALA A 79 -4.18 -3.00 -11.46
CA ALA A 79 -5.03 -3.06 -10.29
C ALA A 79 -4.32 -3.69 -9.08
N SER A 80 -3.51 -4.74 -9.27
CA SER A 80 -2.75 -5.35 -8.18
C SER A 80 -1.62 -4.46 -7.64
N LEU A 81 -1.04 -3.62 -8.47
CA LEU A 81 0.09 -2.76 -8.09
C LEU A 81 -0.33 -1.45 -7.42
N VAL A 82 -1.51 -0.92 -7.77
CA VAL A 82 -1.96 0.39 -7.28
C VAL A 82 -3.17 0.29 -6.33
N CYS A 83 -3.55 -0.90 -5.89
CA CYS A 83 -4.62 -1.06 -4.90
C CYS A 83 -4.20 -0.57 -3.51
N GLU A 84 -5.19 -0.26 -2.68
CA GLU A 84 -5.03 0.23 -1.31
C GLU A 84 -3.96 -0.51 -0.49
N PRO A 85 -4.01 -1.86 -0.34
CA PRO A 85 -2.97 -2.56 0.42
C PRO A 85 -1.57 -2.40 -0.18
N SER A 86 -1.46 -2.36 -1.54
CA SER A 86 -0.19 -2.17 -2.26
C SER A 86 0.46 -0.86 -1.91
N LEU A 87 -0.31 0.20 -2.04
CA LEU A 87 0.15 1.55 -1.76
C LEU A 87 0.53 1.71 -0.28
N ALA A 88 -0.29 1.15 0.63
CA ALA A 88 -0.01 1.18 2.05
C ALA A 88 1.28 0.42 2.40
N TYR A 89 1.52 -0.74 1.79
CA TYR A 89 2.77 -1.48 1.92
C TYR A 89 3.97 -0.63 1.48
N CYS A 90 3.92 -0.09 0.24
CA CYS A 90 4.98 0.77 -0.28
C CYS A 90 5.26 1.99 0.60
N ALA A 91 4.20 2.62 1.12
CA ALA A 91 4.30 3.80 1.97
C ALA A 91 4.99 3.52 3.31
N ARG A 92 4.84 2.31 3.84
CA ARG A 92 5.53 1.88 5.07
C ARG A 92 7.04 1.77 4.87
N ASP A 93 7.52 1.40 3.69
CA ASP A 93 8.95 1.28 3.39
C ASP A 93 9.68 2.64 3.55
N PHE A 94 9.06 3.74 3.11
CA PHE A 94 9.62 5.08 3.33
C PHE A 94 9.06 5.78 4.57
N GLY A 95 8.25 5.08 5.37
CA GLY A 95 7.81 5.51 6.71
C GLY A 95 6.75 6.61 6.69
N LEU A 96 5.93 6.76 5.62
CA LEU A 96 4.90 7.78 5.50
C LEU A 96 3.96 7.86 6.72
N PRO A 97 3.49 6.74 7.31
CA PRO A 97 2.56 6.78 8.44
C PRO A 97 3.00 7.65 9.61
N GLN A 98 4.31 7.76 9.86
CA GLN A 98 4.87 8.53 10.98
C GLN A 98 4.70 10.04 10.81
N TYR A 99 4.45 10.50 9.59
CA TYR A 99 4.35 11.90 9.22
C TYR A 99 2.92 12.40 9.08
N LEU A 100 1.93 11.49 9.06
CA LEU A 100 0.52 11.83 8.91
C LEU A 100 0.03 12.76 10.03
N LEU A 101 -0.75 13.75 9.67
CA LEU A 101 -1.46 14.63 10.57
C LEU A 101 -2.89 14.11 10.75
N LEU A 102 -3.13 13.46 11.86
CA LEU A 102 -4.41 12.85 12.24
C LEU A 102 -5.05 13.63 13.38
N GLY A 103 -6.36 13.68 13.42
CA GLY A 103 -7.10 14.11 14.60
C GLY A 103 -6.85 13.15 15.76
N LYS A 104 -6.95 13.62 17.00
CA LYS A 104 -6.63 12.81 18.20
C LYS A 104 -7.42 11.51 18.25
N GLY A 105 -8.72 11.54 17.96
CA GLY A 105 -9.57 10.35 17.95
C GLY A 105 -9.10 9.32 16.92
N GLU A 106 -8.80 9.76 15.70
CA GLU A 106 -8.32 8.90 14.63
C GLU A 106 -6.95 8.28 14.95
N ASP A 107 -6.04 9.07 15.50
CA ASP A 107 -4.71 8.60 15.90
C ASP A 107 -4.78 7.57 17.05
N MET A 108 -5.64 7.81 18.06
CA MET A 108 -5.87 6.91 19.17
C MET A 108 -6.48 5.56 18.77
N THR A 109 -7.28 5.54 17.70
CA THR A 109 -7.90 4.32 17.15
C THR A 109 -7.03 3.61 16.11
N GLY A 110 -5.76 3.97 16.01
CA GLY A 110 -4.80 3.31 15.13
C GLY A 110 -4.85 3.75 13.68
N GLY A 111 -5.41 4.91 13.37
CA GLY A 111 -5.54 5.44 12.00
C GLY A 111 -4.22 5.47 11.23
N ARG A 112 -3.07 5.68 11.91
CA ARG A 112 -1.74 5.61 11.29
C ARG A 112 -1.40 4.26 10.66
N ASN A 113 -2.01 3.19 11.15
CA ASN A 113 -1.76 1.83 10.66
C ASN A 113 -2.85 1.33 9.72
N ARG A 114 -3.90 2.13 9.50
CA ARG A 114 -5.01 1.77 8.63
C ARG A 114 -4.62 1.95 7.17
N ASP A 115 -4.75 0.87 6.37
CA ASP A 115 -4.31 0.86 4.98
C ASP A 115 -4.98 1.94 4.14
N SER A 116 -6.29 2.16 4.31
CA SER A 116 -7.01 3.21 3.58
C SER A 116 -6.43 4.61 3.81
N ILE A 117 -6.14 4.98 5.06
CA ILE A 117 -5.55 6.31 5.38
C ILE A 117 -4.14 6.45 4.81
N VAL A 118 -3.38 5.37 4.83
CA VAL A 118 -1.98 5.36 4.35
C VAL A 118 -1.92 5.38 2.83
N SER A 119 -2.81 4.65 2.14
CA SER A 119 -2.91 4.66 0.67
C SER A 119 -3.35 6.02 0.16
N ASP A 120 -4.42 6.59 0.72
CA ASP A 120 -4.95 7.90 0.34
C ASP A 120 -3.88 8.99 0.50
N ALA A 121 -3.12 8.95 1.60
CA ALA A 121 -2.02 9.87 1.82
C ALA A 121 -0.83 9.64 0.84
N THR A 122 -0.64 8.42 0.34
CA THR A 122 0.38 8.12 -0.66
C THR A 122 0.00 8.71 -2.00
N GLU A 123 -1.25 8.57 -2.42
CA GLU A 123 -1.78 9.22 -3.61
C GLU A 123 -1.74 10.74 -3.47
N ALA A 124 -2.15 11.27 -2.31
CA ALA A 124 -2.07 12.70 -2.05
C ALA A 124 -0.63 13.24 -2.11
N LEU A 125 0.34 12.49 -1.60
CA LEU A 125 1.76 12.84 -1.71
C LEU A 125 2.22 12.87 -3.18
N LEU A 126 1.79 11.89 -3.97
CA LEU A 126 2.06 11.85 -5.41
C LEU A 126 1.43 13.05 -6.14
N GLY A 127 0.17 13.37 -5.83
CA GLY A 127 -0.52 14.56 -6.35
C GLY A 127 0.22 15.86 -6.00
N ALA A 128 0.75 15.94 -4.76
CA ALA A 128 1.54 17.09 -4.32
C ALA A 128 2.88 17.20 -5.08
N ILE A 129 3.60 16.08 -5.27
CA ILE A 129 4.84 16.03 -6.08
C ILE A 129 4.55 16.45 -7.52
N TYR A 130 3.45 15.97 -8.09
CA TYR A 130 3.05 16.34 -9.45
C TYR A 130 2.80 17.85 -9.59
N LEU A 131 2.08 18.47 -8.66
CA LEU A 131 1.81 19.92 -8.70
C LEU A 131 3.07 20.74 -8.48
N ASP A 132 4.01 20.29 -7.66
CA ASP A 132 5.23 21.01 -7.31
C ASP A 132 6.36 20.84 -8.32
N GLY A 133 6.55 19.60 -8.82
CA GLY A 133 7.68 19.20 -9.65
C GLY A 133 7.32 18.68 -11.05
N GLY A 134 6.02 18.57 -11.35
CA GLY A 134 5.53 18.10 -12.63
C GLY A 134 5.60 16.57 -12.80
N PHE A 135 5.20 16.12 -14.00
CA PHE A 135 5.07 14.70 -14.32
C PHE A 135 6.37 13.91 -14.18
N ALA A 136 7.51 14.49 -14.51
CA ALA A 136 8.81 13.79 -14.41
C ALA A 136 9.15 13.41 -12.97
N SER A 137 8.98 14.34 -12.02
CA SER A 137 9.20 14.09 -10.59
C SER A 137 8.21 13.07 -10.01
N ALA A 138 6.95 13.16 -10.40
CA ALA A 138 5.92 12.20 -10.02
C ALA A 138 6.26 10.79 -10.56
N LYS A 139 6.69 10.69 -11.81
CA LYS A 139 7.11 9.43 -12.42
C LYS A 139 8.31 8.81 -11.73
N GLU A 140 9.33 9.61 -11.38
CA GLU A 140 10.49 9.14 -10.62
C GLU A 140 10.09 8.55 -9.27
N PHE A 141 9.21 9.23 -8.54
CA PHE A 141 8.67 8.75 -7.27
C PHE A 141 7.94 7.40 -7.43
N VAL A 142 7.02 7.30 -8.40
CA VAL A 142 6.26 6.06 -8.65
C VAL A 142 7.18 4.91 -9.03
N LEU A 143 8.15 5.13 -9.91
CA LEU A 143 9.11 4.10 -10.32
C LEU A 143 9.99 3.64 -9.16
N LYS A 144 10.39 4.55 -8.29
CA LYS A 144 11.27 4.26 -7.16
C LYS A 144 10.58 3.52 -6.02
N PHE A 145 9.34 3.85 -5.69
CA PHE A 145 8.68 3.35 -4.50
C PHE A 145 7.51 2.40 -4.76
N ILE A 146 6.81 2.57 -5.90
CA ILE A 146 5.59 1.80 -6.18
C ILE A 146 5.87 0.71 -7.22
N LEU A 147 6.54 1.03 -8.32
CA LEU A 147 6.79 0.10 -9.42
C LEU A 147 8.17 -0.59 -9.38
N ASN A 148 8.94 -0.39 -8.31
CA ASN A 148 10.12 -1.19 -8.05
C ASN A 148 9.72 -2.58 -7.54
N ASP A 149 10.57 -3.57 -7.76
CA ASP A 149 10.42 -4.94 -7.23
C ASP A 149 9.03 -5.55 -7.45
N LEU A 150 8.55 -5.44 -8.70
CA LEU A 150 7.20 -5.88 -9.09
C LEU A 150 6.93 -7.34 -8.77
N GLU A 151 7.93 -8.20 -8.91
CA GLU A 151 7.77 -9.64 -8.70
C GLU A 151 7.46 -9.96 -7.24
N ASN A 152 8.17 -9.35 -6.30
CA ASN A 152 7.88 -9.55 -4.88
C ASN A 152 6.57 -8.89 -4.46
N LYS A 153 6.25 -7.70 -5.01
CA LYS A 153 4.97 -7.04 -4.74
C LYS A 153 3.80 -7.83 -5.30
N GLN A 154 3.87 -8.27 -6.55
CA GLN A 154 2.85 -9.12 -7.14
C GLN A 154 2.72 -10.43 -6.36
N LEU A 155 3.84 -11.03 -5.98
CA LEU A 155 3.86 -12.21 -5.12
C LEU A 155 3.14 -11.96 -3.79
N PHE A 156 3.33 -10.81 -3.16
CA PHE A 156 2.65 -10.46 -1.91
C PHE A 156 1.13 -10.31 -2.10
N TYR A 157 0.67 -9.65 -3.17
CA TYR A 157 -0.76 -9.38 -3.41
C TYR A 157 -1.55 -10.56 -3.92
N ASP A 158 -0.94 -11.38 -4.76
CA ASP A 158 -1.57 -12.53 -5.36
C ASP A 158 -1.19 -13.83 -4.63
N SER A 159 -0.58 -13.72 -3.43
CA SER A 159 -0.03 -14.87 -2.71
C SER A 159 -1.02 -16.02 -2.57
N LYS A 160 -2.29 -15.73 -2.26
CA LYS A 160 -3.31 -16.78 -2.11
C LYS A 160 -3.55 -17.51 -3.43
N THR A 161 -3.68 -16.78 -4.52
CA THR A 161 -3.87 -17.34 -5.87
C THR A 161 -2.63 -18.09 -6.33
N ILE A 162 -1.46 -17.46 -6.19
CA ILE A 162 -0.18 -18.06 -6.59
C ILE A 162 0.12 -19.33 -5.77
N LEU A 163 -0.15 -19.31 -4.46
CA LEU A 163 0.01 -20.51 -3.64
C LEU A 163 -0.91 -21.64 -4.10
N GLN A 164 -2.17 -21.30 -4.42
CA GLN A 164 -3.13 -22.26 -4.95
C GLN A 164 -2.65 -22.89 -6.27
N GLU A 165 -2.14 -22.07 -7.19
CA GLU A 165 -1.58 -22.52 -8.47
C GLU A 165 -0.37 -23.44 -8.26
N ILE A 166 0.61 -23.02 -7.45
CA ILE A 166 1.81 -23.83 -7.13
C ILE A 166 1.43 -25.19 -6.53
N VAL A 167 0.44 -25.20 -5.66
CA VAL A 167 0.00 -26.43 -4.97
C VAL A 167 -0.75 -27.34 -5.95
N GLN A 168 -1.59 -26.78 -6.83
CA GLN A 168 -2.30 -27.53 -7.86
C GLN A 168 -1.36 -28.14 -8.92
N GLU A 169 -0.32 -27.42 -9.33
CA GLU A 169 0.70 -27.92 -10.27
C GLU A 169 1.46 -29.13 -9.71
N LYS A 170 1.64 -29.21 -8.39
CA LYS A 170 2.33 -30.33 -7.71
C LYS A 170 1.43 -31.53 -7.41
N GLY A 171 0.16 -31.46 -7.76
CA GLY A 171 -0.85 -32.52 -7.52
C GLY A 171 -2.08 -31.96 -6.78
N THR A 172 -3.05 -32.82 -6.52
CA THR A 172 -4.28 -32.45 -5.78
C THR A 172 -4.00 -32.28 -4.28
N HIS A 173 -3.44 -31.15 -3.92
CA HIS A 173 -3.23 -30.78 -2.52
C HIS A 173 -4.26 -29.72 -2.09
N LEU A 174 -4.77 -29.88 -0.87
CA LEU A 174 -5.70 -28.92 -0.27
C LEU A 174 -4.92 -27.79 0.40
N VAL A 175 -5.27 -26.55 0.08
CA VAL A 175 -4.80 -25.35 0.78
C VAL A 175 -5.89 -24.91 1.75
N GLU A 176 -5.58 -24.89 3.04
CA GLU A 176 -6.48 -24.48 4.10
C GLU A 176 -5.89 -23.29 4.86
N TYR A 177 -6.78 -22.35 5.28
CA TYR A 177 -6.41 -21.25 6.15
C TYR A 177 -7.08 -21.43 7.50
N ARG A 178 -6.28 -21.41 8.56
CA ARG A 178 -6.77 -21.63 9.92
C ARG A 178 -6.51 -20.39 10.76
N LEU A 179 -7.59 -19.78 11.27
CA LEU A 179 -7.47 -18.70 12.23
C LEU A 179 -6.92 -19.25 13.56
N MET A 180 -5.74 -18.81 13.94
CA MET A 180 -5.05 -19.22 15.16
C MET A 180 -5.37 -18.27 16.32
N LYS A 181 -5.48 -16.97 16.04
CA LYS A 181 -5.63 -15.96 17.08
C LYS A 181 -6.40 -14.75 16.57
N GLU A 182 -7.26 -14.20 17.42
CA GLU A 182 -7.92 -12.92 17.19
C GLU A 182 -7.78 -12.10 18.48
N GLU A 183 -7.10 -10.97 18.40
CA GLU A 183 -6.75 -10.14 19.57
C GLU A 183 -7.02 -8.66 19.28
N GLY A 184 -7.13 -7.90 20.37
CA GLY A 184 -7.33 -6.46 20.34
C GLY A 184 -8.81 -6.04 20.33
N PRO A 185 -9.06 -4.75 20.59
CA PRO A 185 -10.40 -4.19 20.58
C PRO A 185 -10.95 -4.13 19.13
N ASP A 186 -12.27 -4.03 18.98
CA ASP A 186 -12.96 -4.09 17.67
C ASP A 186 -12.40 -3.11 16.62
N HIS A 187 -11.93 -1.96 17.07
CA HIS A 187 -11.35 -0.92 16.20
C HIS A 187 -9.85 -1.13 15.88
N ASN A 188 -9.20 -2.14 16.47
CA ASN A 188 -7.78 -2.45 16.25
C ASN A 188 -7.52 -3.95 16.44
N LYS A 189 -8.31 -4.79 15.78
CA LYS A 189 -8.14 -6.24 15.81
C LYS A 189 -6.86 -6.66 15.06
N SER A 190 -6.21 -7.69 15.60
CA SER A 190 -5.12 -8.41 14.97
C SER A 190 -5.53 -9.88 14.82
N PHE A 191 -5.35 -10.39 13.61
CA PHE A 191 -5.64 -11.78 13.27
C PHE A 191 -4.33 -12.49 12.96
N THR A 192 -4.15 -13.67 13.55
CA THR A 192 -3.05 -14.59 13.19
C THR A 192 -3.65 -15.78 12.48
N VAL A 193 -3.16 -16.07 11.28
CA VAL A 193 -3.64 -17.16 10.43
C VAL A 193 -2.47 -18.03 10.00
N ASP A 194 -2.67 -19.35 10.12
CA ASP A 194 -1.78 -20.33 9.50
C ASP A 194 -2.35 -20.77 8.15
N VAL A 195 -1.48 -20.94 7.16
CA VAL A 195 -1.80 -21.64 5.93
C VAL A 195 -1.22 -23.06 5.98
N LEU A 196 -2.08 -24.02 5.68
CA LEU A 196 -1.74 -25.42 5.63
C LEU A 196 -1.80 -25.94 4.18
N VAL A 197 -0.83 -26.74 3.81
CA VAL A 197 -0.81 -27.49 2.55
C VAL A 197 -0.74 -28.98 2.89
N SER A 198 -1.77 -29.73 2.51
CA SER A 198 -1.91 -31.15 2.84
C SER A 198 -1.82 -31.46 4.35
N GLY A 199 -2.26 -30.52 5.19
CA GLY A 199 -2.26 -30.65 6.64
C GLY A 199 -1.04 -30.10 7.36
N ASP A 200 0.06 -29.82 6.64
CA ASP A 200 1.29 -29.25 7.21
C ASP A 200 1.25 -27.71 7.19
N VAL A 201 1.65 -27.09 8.29
CA VAL A 201 1.75 -25.62 8.37
C VAL A 201 2.93 -25.13 7.52
N MET A 202 2.61 -24.42 6.44
CA MET A 202 3.59 -23.90 5.50
C MET A 202 3.96 -22.45 5.75
N GLY A 203 3.05 -21.66 6.34
CA GLY A 203 3.30 -20.26 6.68
C GLY A 203 2.31 -19.73 7.71
N THR A 204 2.72 -18.70 8.43
CA THR A 204 1.90 -17.98 9.41
C THR A 204 1.90 -16.50 9.05
N GLY A 205 0.74 -15.86 9.05
CA GLY A 205 0.59 -14.44 8.76
C GLY A 205 -0.19 -13.70 9.83
N VAL A 206 0.11 -12.43 10.01
CA VAL A 206 -0.57 -11.54 10.93
C VAL A 206 -1.10 -10.33 10.14
N GLY A 207 -2.34 -9.91 10.43
CA GLY A 207 -2.95 -8.76 9.76
C GLY A 207 -4.10 -8.17 10.56
N HIS A 208 -4.48 -6.94 10.22
CA HIS A 208 -5.64 -6.25 10.84
C HIS A 208 -7.00 -6.75 10.31
N THR A 209 -6.99 -7.55 9.26
CA THR A 209 -8.17 -8.28 8.77
C THR A 209 -7.79 -9.75 8.57
N LYS A 210 -8.78 -10.64 8.61
CA LYS A 210 -8.56 -12.08 8.29
C LYS A 210 -7.92 -12.24 6.91
N LYS A 211 -8.43 -11.49 5.91
CA LYS A 211 -7.90 -11.52 4.54
C LYS A 211 -6.43 -11.08 4.47
N ALA A 212 -6.04 -10.04 5.19
CA ALA A 212 -4.65 -9.59 5.22
C ALA A 212 -3.72 -10.62 5.89
N ALA A 213 -4.18 -11.24 6.98
CA ALA A 213 -3.44 -12.31 7.65
C ALA A 213 -3.28 -13.57 6.78
N GLU A 214 -4.33 -13.97 6.05
CA GLU A 214 -4.29 -15.08 5.10
C GLU A 214 -3.33 -14.79 3.94
N GLN A 215 -3.31 -13.56 3.44
CA GLN A 215 -2.42 -13.14 2.36
C GLN A 215 -0.95 -13.20 2.80
N GLU A 216 -0.65 -12.69 3.99
CA GLU A 216 0.69 -12.77 4.59
C GLU A 216 1.11 -14.23 4.84
N ALA A 217 0.21 -15.08 5.35
CA ALA A 217 0.48 -16.49 5.56
C ALA A 217 0.84 -17.20 4.24
N ALA A 218 0.09 -16.94 3.17
CA ALA A 218 0.36 -17.47 1.85
C ALA A 218 1.71 -16.98 1.30
N TYR A 219 2.03 -15.71 1.47
CA TYR A 219 3.32 -15.15 1.06
C TYR A 219 4.50 -15.83 1.75
N GLN A 220 4.42 -16.04 3.06
CA GLN A 220 5.45 -16.76 3.81
C GLN A 220 5.59 -18.23 3.35
N ALA A 221 4.47 -18.89 3.06
CA ALA A 221 4.49 -20.26 2.52
C ALA A 221 5.20 -20.32 1.16
N ILE A 222 4.91 -19.41 0.23
CA ILE A 222 5.55 -19.36 -1.08
C ILE A 222 7.06 -19.12 -0.95
N ARG A 223 7.46 -18.22 -0.07
CA ARG A 223 8.89 -17.95 0.19
C ARG A 223 9.60 -19.22 0.70
N LYS A 224 8.97 -19.95 1.62
CA LYS A 224 9.52 -21.21 2.15
C LYS A 224 9.61 -22.31 1.09
N MET A 225 8.69 -22.31 0.10
CA MET A 225 8.71 -23.31 -1.00
C MET A 225 9.75 -23.01 -2.08
N LYS A 226 10.24 -21.77 -2.18
CA LYS A 226 11.25 -21.35 -3.16
C LYS A 226 12.70 -21.52 -2.66
N HIS A 227 12.88 -21.76 -1.37
CA HIS A 227 14.16 -22.08 -0.72
C HIS A 227 14.23 -23.55 -0.33
#